data_6eecdbe386d9949b9375543e221b5bb9
#
_entry.id   6eecdbe386d9949b9375543e221b5bb9
#
_cell.length_a   1.000
_cell.length_b   1.000
_cell.length_c   1.000
_cell.angle_alpha   90.00
_cell.angle_beta   90.00
_cell.angle_gamma   90.00
#
_symmetry.space_group_name_H-M   'P 1'
#
loop_
_entity.id
_entity.type
_entity.pdbx_description
1 polymer ?
#
loop_
_entity_poly.entity_id
_entity_poly.type
_entity_poly.pdbx_seq_one_letter_code
_entity_poly.pdbx_strand_id
1 'polypeptide(L)'
;MNAFSTPIEIALDETGLPEDQILVDSIRQWRSDCKAGQFKIGAGAMHGNRMDMEIVGAQISEGEYFAYPLQKWLAVLFVDSDRVLSSILFKGESLDNFEELRRKYRLKGESLLGQTIRAQMAMRSSRTHGETYYAVEFEVVSPGKYAAAIADFRQRHYSPDLHRLLPSPAESGNGNGHAENGTAETGKGKKK
;
A
#
# COMPACT_ATOMS: atom_id res chain seq x y z
N MET A 1 -7.22 35.15 -40.70
CA MET A 1 -8.31 34.40 -40.02
C MET A 1 -7.71 33.72 -38.81
N ASN A 2 -7.96 34.30 -37.63
CA ASN A 2 -7.48 33.73 -36.37
C ASN A 2 -8.42 32.61 -35.96
N ALA A 3 -7.91 31.36 -35.96
CA ALA A 3 -8.63 30.26 -35.37
C ALA A 3 -8.70 30.51 -33.86
N PHE A 4 -9.88 30.80 -33.36
CA PHE A 4 -10.16 30.87 -31.94
C PHE A 4 -9.97 29.43 -31.40
N SER A 5 -8.88 29.21 -30.63
CA SER A 5 -8.78 28.05 -29.80
C SER A 5 -9.95 28.06 -28.83
N THR A 6 -10.83 27.09 -28.94
CA THR A 6 -11.85 26.82 -27.93
C THR A 6 -11.12 26.54 -26.60
N PRO A 7 -11.47 27.22 -25.50
CA PRO A 7 -10.87 26.90 -24.21
C PRO A 7 -11.16 25.43 -23.89
N ILE A 8 -10.12 24.69 -23.55
CA ILE A 8 -10.28 23.32 -23.02
C ILE A 8 -10.90 23.51 -21.63
N GLU A 9 -12.15 23.12 -21.50
CA GLU A 9 -12.85 23.10 -20.22
C GLU A 9 -12.27 21.95 -19.40
N ILE A 10 -11.48 22.28 -18.36
CA ILE A 10 -10.92 21.29 -17.45
C ILE A 10 -11.99 20.97 -16.42
N ALA A 11 -12.46 19.73 -16.39
CA ALA A 11 -13.37 19.28 -15.36
C ALA A 11 -12.66 19.36 -13.99
N LEU A 12 -13.25 20.09 -13.06
CA LEU A 12 -12.79 20.20 -11.68
C LEU A 12 -13.72 19.37 -10.79
N ASP A 13 -13.14 18.73 -9.78
CA ASP A 13 -13.89 18.03 -8.77
C ASP A 13 -14.50 18.99 -7.72
N GLU A 14 -15.16 18.43 -6.69
CA GLU A 14 -15.77 19.19 -5.59
C GLU A 14 -14.75 20.02 -4.79
N THR A 15 -13.45 19.73 -4.88
CA THR A 15 -12.37 20.46 -4.23
C THR A 15 -11.75 21.54 -5.12
N GLY A 16 -12.21 21.66 -6.37
CA GLY A 16 -11.68 22.60 -7.35
C GLY A 16 -10.38 22.17 -8.01
N LEU A 17 -10.02 20.89 -7.88
CA LEU A 17 -8.84 20.30 -8.53
C LEU A 17 -9.23 19.56 -9.81
N PRO A 18 -8.35 19.53 -10.83
CA PRO A 18 -8.56 18.70 -12.01
C PRO A 18 -8.83 17.24 -11.62
N GLU A 19 -9.87 16.64 -12.23
CA GLU A 19 -10.26 15.25 -11.91
C GLU A 19 -9.18 14.21 -12.19
N ASP A 20 -8.22 14.51 -13.05
CA ASP A 20 -7.09 13.65 -13.42
C ASP A 20 -5.82 13.89 -12.58
N GLN A 21 -5.84 14.82 -11.63
CA GLN A 21 -4.71 15.13 -10.79
C GLN A 21 -4.57 14.16 -9.62
N ILE A 22 -3.32 13.76 -9.36
CA ILE A 22 -2.94 12.95 -8.19
C ILE A 22 -2.54 13.88 -7.03
N LEU A 23 -3.01 13.57 -5.81
CA LEU A 23 -2.64 14.28 -4.59
C LEU A 23 -1.37 13.66 -4.00
N VAL A 24 -0.28 14.42 -3.95
CA VAL A 24 1.06 13.96 -3.55
C VAL A 24 1.61 14.66 -2.30
N ASP A 25 0.82 15.45 -1.61
CA ASP A 25 1.26 16.24 -0.44
C ASP A 25 1.80 15.39 0.70
N SER A 26 1.26 14.17 0.85
CA SER A 26 1.75 13.17 1.79
C SER A 26 1.42 11.77 1.29
N ILE A 27 2.36 10.82 1.48
CA ILE A 27 2.10 9.43 1.13
C ILE A 27 1.26 8.78 2.23
N ARG A 28 0.04 8.36 1.85
CA ARG A 28 -0.85 7.64 2.76
C ARG A 28 -0.33 6.22 2.99
N GLN A 29 -0.18 5.85 4.25
CA GLN A 29 0.28 4.52 4.62
C GLN A 29 -0.88 3.56 4.77
N TRP A 30 -0.90 2.49 3.97
CA TRP A 30 -1.84 1.39 4.09
C TRP A 30 -1.19 0.19 4.74
N ARG A 31 -1.97 -0.66 5.36
CA ARG A 31 -1.53 -1.92 5.97
C ARG A 31 -2.47 -3.05 5.60
N SER A 32 -1.89 -4.23 5.34
CA SER A 32 -2.62 -5.48 5.18
C SER A 32 -2.63 -6.23 6.53
N ASP A 33 -3.77 -6.28 7.20
CA ASP A 33 -3.94 -7.08 8.42
C ASP A 33 -4.37 -8.50 8.03
N CYS A 34 -3.39 -9.34 7.74
CA CYS A 34 -3.61 -10.74 7.35
C CYS A 34 -4.16 -11.63 8.49
N LYS A 35 -4.23 -11.14 9.72
CA LYS A 35 -4.89 -11.83 10.82
C LYS A 35 -6.39 -11.54 10.83
N ALA A 36 -6.76 -10.28 10.62
CA ALA A 36 -8.16 -9.84 10.59
C ALA A 36 -8.79 -9.97 9.19
N GLY A 37 -8.00 -10.18 8.12
CA GLY A 37 -8.50 -10.24 6.75
C GLY A 37 -8.96 -8.89 6.22
N GLN A 38 -8.29 -7.80 6.61
CA GLN A 38 -8.72 -6.44 6.29
C GLN A 38 -7.54 -5.53 5.92
N PHE A 39 -7.82 -4.55 5.09
CA PHE A 39 -6.92 -3.42 4.85
C PHE A 39 -7.22 -2.30 5.85
N LYS A 40 -6.18 -1.53 6.19
CA LYS A 40 -6.25 -0.41 7.14
C LYS A 40 -5.50 0.79 6.60
N ILE A 41 -5.98 1.99 6.91
CA ILE A 41 -5.28 3.24 6.66
C ILE A 41 -4.64 3.68 7.98
N GLY A 42 -3.33 3.92 7.97
CA GLY A 42 -2.58 4.34 9.15
C GLY A 42 -2.70 3.34 10.31
N ALA A 43 -2.91 3.84 11.52
CA ALA A 43 -2.93 3.03 12.74
C ALA A 43 -4.28 2.36 13.05
N GLY A 44 -5.39 2.74 12.39
CA GLY A 44 -6.66 2.23 12.86
C GLY A 44 -7.88 2.27 11.96
N ALA A 45 -7.91 3.08 10.91
CA ALA A 45 -9.10 3.15 10.06
C ALA A 45 -9.25 1.88 9.21
N MET A 46 -10.30 1.10 9.46
CA MET A 46 -10.63 -0.11 8.70
C MET A 46 -11.21 0.27 7.35
N HIS A 47 -10.71 -0.37 6.27
CA HIS A 47 -11.18 -0.12 4.91
C HIS A 47 -11.96 -1.30 4.31
N GLY A 48 -11.92 -2.47 4.95
CA GLY A 48 -12.54 -3.70 4.45
C GLY A 48 -11.52 -4.71 3.91
N ASN A 49 -12.03 -5.71 3.20
CA ASN A 49 -11.22 -6.83 2.72
C ASN A 49 -10.77 -6.70 1.26
N ARG A 50 -11.08 -5.59 0.60
CA ARG A 50 -10.76 -5.32 -0.81
C ARG A 50 -10.38 -3.85 -0.99
N MET A 51 -9.43 -3.60 -1.89
CA MET A 51 -9.06 -2.26 -2.34
C MET A 51 -8.59 -2.31 -3.80
N ASP A 52 -8.81 -1.23 -4.53
CA ASP A 52 -8.30 -1.04 -5.87
C ASP A 52 -7.11 -0.07 -5.81
N MET A 53 -6.03 -0.39 -6.54
CA MET A 53 -4.76 0.33 -6.54
C MET A 53 -4.34 0.63 -7.98
N GLU A 54 -4.11 1.88 -8.35
CA GLU A 54 -3.45 2.20 -9.61
C GLU A 54 -1.94 2.28 -9.41
N ILE A 55 -1.20 1.36 -10.02
CA ILE A 55 0.21 1.13 -9.70
C ILE A 55 1.11 2.23 -10.26
N VAL A 56 1.81 2.91 -9.36
CA VAL A 56 2.87 3.87 -9.65
C VAL A 56 4.24 3.19 -9.68
N GLY A 57 4.48 2.26 -8.75
CA GLY A 57 5.72 1.50 -8.69
C GLY A 57 5.64 0.35 -7.68
N ALA A 58 6.56 -0.61 -7.82
CA ALA A 58 6.67 -1.72 -6.88
C ALA A 58 8.13 -2.15 -6.76
N GLN A 59 8.57 -2.43 -5.54
CA GLN A 59 9.94 -2.83 -5.23
C GLN A 59 9.94 -3.94 -4.19
N ILE A 60 10.84 -4.90 -4.36
CA ILE A 60 11.15 -5.90 -3.33
C ILE A 60 12.44 -5.49 -2.64
N SER A 61 12.42 -5.50 -1.32
CA SER A 61 13.57 -5.27 -0.46
C SER A 61 13.59 -6.28 0.69
N GLU A 62 14.76 -6.47 1.29
CA GLU A 62 14.89 -7.21 2.55
C GLU A 62 14.95 -6.20 3.69
N GLY A 63 14.24 -6.47 4.77
CA GLY A 63 14.20 -5.57 5.91
C GLY A 63 13.42 -6.12 7.09
N GLU A 64 13.57 -5.44 8.22
CA GLU A 64 12.81 -5.66 9.45
C GLU A 64 11.75 -4.57 9.56
N TYR A 65 10.48 -4.95 9.39
CA TYR A 65 9.35 -4.03 9.48
C TYR A 65 8.35 -4.55 10.52
N PHE A 66 7.72 -3.67 11.29
CA PHE A 66 6.65 -4.00 12.23
C PHE A 66 7.03 -5.10 13.25
N ALA A 67 8.24 -5.10 13.75
CA ALA A 67 8.79 -6.13 14.66
C ALA A 67 8.87 -7.56 14.07
N TYR A 68 8.79 -7.71 12.76
CA TYR A 68 9.13 -8.97 12.11
C TYR A 68 10.63 -9.06 11.84
N PRO A 69 11.21 -10.28 11.92
CA PRO A 69 12.61 -10.50 11.62
C PRO A 69 12.90 -10.17 10.14
N LEU A 70 14.19 -10.10 9.81
CA LEU A 70 14.68 -9.87 8.45
C LEU A 70 14.02 -10.84 7.46
N GLN A 71 13.28 -10.28 6.51
CA GLN A 71 12.58 -11.03 5.47
C GLN A 71 12.36 -10.16 4.24
N LYS A 72 11.88 -10.79 3.15
CA LYS A 72 11.51 -10.08 1.93
C LYS A 72 10.16 -9.38 2.09
N TRP A 73 10.13 -8.14 1.62
CA TRP A 73 8.94 -7.31 1.55
C TRP A 73 8.76 -6.76 0.14
N LEU A 74 7.53 -6.70 -0.29
CA LEU A 74 7.11 -5.98 -1.48
C LEU A 74 6.50 -4.65 -1.03
N ALA A 75 7.13 -3.55 -1.39
CA ALA A 75 6.58 -2.22 -1.25
C ALA A 75 5.90 -1.81 -2.55
N VAL A 76 4.63 -1.41 -2.47
CA VAL A 76 3.85 -0.94 -3.61
C VAL A 76 3.48 0.51 -3.39
N LEU A 77 3.84 1.37 -4.35
CA LEU A 77 3.40 2.75 -4.44
C LEU A 77 2.25 2.81 -5.45
N PHE A 78 1.15 3.42 -5.09
CA PHE A 78 -0.08 3.42 -5.90
C PHE A 78 -0.92 4.68 -5.64
N VAL A 79 -1.84 4.96 -6.54
CA VAL A 79 -2.90 5.95 -6.33
C VAL A 79 -4.13 5.19 -5.82
N ASP A 80 -4.68 5.62 -4.70
CA ASP A 80 -5.88 5.02 -4.11
C ASP A 80 -7.17 5.60 -4.68
N SER A 81 -8.33 5.13 -4.19
CA SER A 81 -9.66 5.59 -4.63
C SER A 81 -9.92 7.08 -4.38
N ASP A 82 -9.21 7.68 -3.40
CA ASP A 82 -9.32 9.09 -3.08
C ASP A 82 -8.29 9.94 -3.85
N ARG A 83 -7.64 9.39 -4.85
CA ARG A 83 -6.57 10.01 -5.66
C ARG A 83 -5.30 10.34 -4.88
N VAL A 84 -5.16 9.81 -3.68
CA VAL A 84 -3.99 10.07 -2.84
C VAL A 84 -2.87 9.10 -3.20
N LEU A 85 -1.65 9.63 -3.36
CA LEU A 85 -0.46 8.80 -3.47
C LEU A 85 -0.29 8.02 -2.17
N SER A 86 -0.27 6.70 -2.30
CA SER A 86 -0.36 5.77 -1.17
C SER A 86 0.71 4.69 -1.28
N SER A 87 1.07 4.10 -0.15
CA SER A 87 2.00 2.96 -0.12
C SER A 87 1.50 1.86 0.81
N ILE A 88 1.86 0.61 0.48
CA ILE A 88 1.54 -0.58 1.26
C ILE A 88 2.70 -1.58 1.18
N LEU A 89 2.90 -2.34 2.26
CA LEU A 89 3.87 -3.43 2.33
C LEU A 89 3.18 -4.79 2.36
N PHE A 90 3.66 -5.71 1.52
CA PHE A 90 3.25 -7.11 1.50
C PHE A 90 4.43 -8.03 1.77
N LYS A 91 4.16 -9.22 2.32
CA LYS A 91 5.15 -10.25 2.60
C LYS A 91 4.60 -11.66 2.37
N GLY A 92 5.47 -12.66 2.38
CA GLY A 92 5.10 -14.07 2.28
C GLY A 92 4.22 -14.33 1.07
N GLU A 93 3.14 -15.11 1.22
CA GLU A 93 2.24 -15.50 0.14
C GLU A 93 1.66 -14.31 -0.64
N SER A 94 1.36 -13.19 0.04
CA SER A 94 0.87 -11.98 -0.66
C SER A 94 1.92 -11.38 -1.60
N LEU A 95 3.21 -11.41 -1.23
CA LEU A 95 4.32 -11.02 -2.10
C LEU A 95 4.40 -11.97 -3.30
N ASP A 96 4.34 -13.28 -3.06
CA ASP A 96 4.44 -14.31 -4.10
C ASP A 96 3.29 -14.18 -5.12
N ASN A 97 2.07 -13.92 -4.65
CA ASN A 97 0.90 -13.69 -5.50
C ASN A 97 1.06 -12.46 -6.41
N PHE A 98 1.63 -11.37 -5.89
CA PHE A 98 1.91 -10.18 -6.69
C PHE A 98 3.01 -10.44 -7.73
N GLU A 99 4.07 -11.14 -7.35
CA GLU A 99 5.15 -11.52 -8.28
C GLU A 99 4.65 -12.45 -9.39
N GLU A 100 3.73 -13.34 -9.08
CA GLU A 100 3.09 -14.18 -10.10
C GLU A 100 2.28 -13.34 -11.09
N LEU A 101 1.47 -12.38 -10.60
CA LEU A 101 0.75 -11.45 -11.46
C LEU A 101 1.73 -10.65 -12.34
N ARG A 102 2.77 -10.08 -11.74
CA ARG A 102 3.81 -9.31 -12.45
C ARG A 102 4.49 -10.17 -13.53
N ARG A 103 4.80 -11.42 -13.22
CA ARG A 103 5.39 -12.36 -14.19
C ARG A 103 4.46 -12.65 -15.35
N LYS A 104 3.15 -12.89 -15.10
CA LYS A 104 2.15 -13.11 -16.15
C LYS A 104 2.08 -11.95 -17.14
N TYR A 105 2.06 -10.71 -16.63
CA TYR A 105 2.01 -9.51 -17.47
C TYR A 105 3.31 -9.30 -18.25
N ARG A 106 4.46 -9.47 -17.59
CA ARG A 106 5.76 -9.36 -18.28
C ARG A 106 5.91 -10.38 -19.41
N LEU A 107 5.43 -11.60 -19.27
CA LEU A 107 5.46 -12.61 -20.33
C LEU A 107 4.61 -12.23 -21.55
N LYS A 108 3.59 -11.39 -21.37
CA LYS A 108 2.79 -10.82 -22.46
C LYS A 108 3.40 -9.55 -23.07
N GLY A 109 4.52 -9.06 -22.55
CA GLY A 109 5.09 -7.77 -22.91
C GLY A 109 4.33 -6.57 -22.33
N GLU A 110 3.46 -6.80 -21.35
CA GLU A 110 2.61 -5.79 -20.70
C GLU A 110 3.22 -5.33 -19.38
N SER A 111 2.84 -4.11 -18.94
CA SER A 111 3.24 -3.53 -17.67
C SER A 111 2.05 -3.42 -16.73
N LEU A 112 2.30 -3.59 -15.43
CA LEU A 112 1.30 -3.29 -14.40
C LEU A 112 1.23 -1.79 -14.06
N LEU A 113 2.18 -0.98 -14.54
CA LEU A 113 2.22 0.46 -14.29
C LEU A 113 1.01 1.14 -14.95
N GLY A 114 0.31 1.96 -14.18
CA GLY A 114 -0.90 2.63 -14.66
C GLY A 114 -2.09 1.68 -14.89
N GLN A 115 -2.02 0.43 -14.41
CA GLN A 115 -3.16 -0.48 -14.36
C GLN A 115 -3.83 -0.40 -13.00
N THR A 116 -5.15 -0.56 -12.98
CA THR A 116 -5.90 -0.75 -11.74
C THR A 116 -5.81 -2.22 -11.34
N ILE A 117 -5.18 -2.46 -10.19
CA ILE A 117 -5.06 -3.78 -9.58
C ILE A 117 -5.99 -3.86 -8.39
N ARG A 118 -6.86 -4.84 -8.37
CA ARG A 118 -7.66 -5.21 -7.21
C ARG A 118 -6.85 -6.10 -6.31
N ALA A 119 -6.68 -5.67 -5.06
CA ALA A 119 -6.14 -6.46 -3.97
C ALA A 119 -7.29 -6.93 -3.10
N GLN A 120 -7.38 -8.24 -2.85
CA GLN A 120 -8.43 -8.85 -2.04
C GLN A 120 -7.86 -9.83 -1.04
N MET A 121 -8.33 -9.74 0.22
CA MET A 121 -8.00 -10.70 1.27
C MET A 121 -8.71 -12.03 0.99
N ALA A 122 -7.93 -13.09 0.83
CA ALA A 122 -8.41 -14.45 0.65
C ALA A 122 -8.02 -15.31 1.86
N MET A 123 -9.00 -15.99 2.43
CA MET A 123 -8.77 -16.89 3.58
C MET A 123 -7.95 -18.11 3.16
N ARG A 124 -6.99 -18.46 4.01
CA ARG A 124 -6.09 -19.62 3.86
C ARG A 124 -6.12 -20.46 5.11
N SER A 125 -5.79 -21.72 4.95
CA SER A 125 -5.59 -22.64 6.07
C SER A 125 -4.14 -23.09 6.09
N SER A 126 -3.47 -22.93 7.23
CA SER A 126 -2.12 -23.45 7.43
C SER A 126 -2.16 -24.97 7.47
N ARG A 127 -1.37 -25.62 6.59
CA ARG A 127 -1.26 -27.08 6.57
C ARG A 127 -0.53 -27.61 7.81
N THR A 128 0.30 -26.79 8.46
CA THR A 128 1.18 -27.21 9.55
C THR A 128 0.57 -26.99 10.92
N HIS A 129 -0.25 -25.95 11.09
CA HIS A 129 -0.76 -25.54 12.41
C HIS A 129 -2.29 -25.51 12.51
N GLY A 130 -3.02 -25.81 11.42
CA GLY A 130 -4.49 -25.78 11.42
C GLY A 130 -5.10 -24.38 11.61
N GLU A 131 -4.25 -23.34 11.70
CA GLU A 131 -4.71 -21.96 11.86
C GLU A 131 -5.16 -21.37 10.53
N THR A 132 -6.16 -20.52 10.57
CA THR A 132 -6.60 -19.73 9.43
C THR A 132 -5.86 -18.39 9.43
N TYR A 133 -5.44 -17.94 8.26
CA TYR A 133 -4.87 -16.63 8.00
C TYR A 133 -5.40 -16.08 6.69
N TYR A 134 -5.05 -14.84 6.37
CA TYR A 134 -5.40 -14.25 5.08
C TYR A 134 -4.13 -13.91 4.29
N ALA A 135 -4.19 -14.17 3.00
CA ALA A 135 -3.20 -13.68 2.03
C ALA A 135 -3.91 -12.77 1.03
N VAL A 136 -3.19 -11.84 0.44
CA VAL A 136 -3.74 -10.95 -0.58
C VAL A 136 -3.60 -11.60 -1.95
N GLU A 137 -4.69 -11.70 -2.67
CA GLU A 137 -4.76 -12.03 -4.08
C GLU A 137 -4.85 -10.75 -4.91
N PHE A 138 -4.33 -10.79 -6.13
CA PHE A 138 -4.27 -9.63 -7.01
C PHE A 138 -4.81 -9.98 -8.40
N GLU A 139 -5.63 -9.09 -8.94
CA GLU A 139 -6.11 -9.15 -10.31
C GLU A 139 -6.06 -7.78 -10.97
N VAL A 140 -5.78 -7.72 -12.26
CA VAL A 140 -5.93 -6.49 -13.05
C VAL A 140 -7.38 -6.39 -13.47
N VAL A 141 -8.05 -5.30 -13.11
CA VAL A 141 -9.49 -5.11 -13.37
C VAL A 141 -9.77 -4.14 -14.52
N SER A 142 -8.88 -3.17 -14.74
CA SER A 142 -9.03 -2.21 -15.83
C SER A 142 -7.72 -1.45 -16.08
N PRO A 143 -7.56 -0.74 -17.21
CA PRO A 143 -6.61 0.35 -17.30
C PRO A 143 -6.90 1.39 -16.20
N GLY A 144 -5.88 1.98 -15.62
CA GLY A 144 -6.03 2.97 -14.58
C GLY A 144 -6.65 4.28 -15.09
N LYS A 145 -7.52 4.87 -14.28
CA LYS A 145 -8.10 6.18 -14.54
C LYS A 145 -7.02 7.27 -14.58
N TYR A 146 -5.99 7.11 -13.73
CA TYR A 146 -4.90 8.08 -13.56
C TYR A 146 -3.62 7.68 -14.30
N ALA A 147 -3.69 6.77 -15.28
CA ALA A 147 -2.51 6.26 -15.99
C ALA A 147 -1.63 7.36 -16.61
N ALA A 148 -2.24 8.40 -17.19
CA ALA A 148 -1.51 9.54 -17.75
C ALA A 148 -0.82 10.38 -16.66
N ALA A 149 -1.52 10.69 -15.57
CA ALA A 149 -0.97 11.42 -14.42
C ALA A 149 0.14 10.62 -13.72
N ILE A 150 0.00 9.29 -13.63
CA ILE A 150 1.05 8.39 -13.12
C ILE A 150 2.28 8.42 -14.01
N ALA A 151 2.10 8.39 -15.34
CA ALA A 151 3.21 8.45 -16.28
C ALA A 151 3.98 9.77 -16.15
N ASP A 152 3.27 10.90 -16.08
CA ASP A 152 3.85 12.22 -15.89
C ASP A 152 4.54 12.37 -14.51
N PHE A 153 3.89 11.90 -13.44
CA PHE A 153 4.51 11.86 -12.11
C PHE A 153 5.82 11.07 -12.13
N ARG A 154 5.82 9.89 -12.74
CA ARG A 154 7.03 9.07 -12.87
C ARG A 154 8.12 9.74 -13.68
N GLN A 155 7.77 10.45 -14.76
CA GLN A 155 8.74 11.19 -15.56
C GLN A 155 9.41 12.32 -14.77
N ARG A 156 8.68 13.01 -13.93
CA ARG A 156 9.20 14.11 -13.08
C ARG A 156 10.01 13.63 -11.89
N HIS A 157 9.64 12.49 -11.32
CA HIS A 157 10.23 11.96 -10.08
C HIS A 157 10.98 10.65 -10.29
N TYR A 158 11.53 10.45 -11.52
CA TYR A 158 12.10 9.17 -11.93
C TYR A 158 13.32 8.74 -11.14
N SER A 159 13.26 7.51 -10.87
CA SER A 159 14.18 6.39 -10.69
C SER A 159 14.86 6.22 -9.33
N PRO A 160 15.85 6.93 -8.86
CA PRO A 160 16.30 6.63 -7.49
C PRO A 160 15.39 7.24 -6.42
N ASP A 161 14.60 8.25 -6.76
CA ASP A 161 13.79 8.96 -5.76
C ASP A 161 12.46 8.26 -5.46
N LEU A 162 11.91 7.44 -6.36
CA LEU A 162 10.76 6.59 -6.04
C LEU A 162 11.07 5.63 -4.90
N HIS A 163 12.32 5.19 -4.76
CA HIS A 163 12.75 4.35 -3.65
C HIS A 163 12.67 5.07 -2.31
N ARG A 164 12.86 6.38 -2.28
CA ARG A 164 12.73 7.21 -1.07
C ARG A 164 11.30 7.42 -0.65
N LEU A 165 10.34 7.27 -1.57
CA LEU A 165 8.91 7.38 -1.28
C LEU A 165 8.32 6.10 -0.71
N LEU A 166 9.06 4.98 -0.79
CA LEU A 166 8.63 3.72 -0.20
C LEU A 166 9.01 3.69 1.29
N PRO A 167 8.21 3.03 2.15
CA PRO A 167 8.52 2.92 3.56
C PRO A 167 9.91 2.33 3.78
N SER A 168 10.73 2.98 4.60
CA SER A 168 12.01 2.43 5.01
C SER A 168 11.85 1.55 6.26
N PRO A 169 12.72 0.57 6.49
CA PRO A 169 12.69 -0.24 7.71
C PRO A 169 12.73 0.59 8.99
N ALA A 170 13.46 1.71 8.97
CA ALA A 170 13.64 2.58 10.12
C ALA A 170 12.38 3.40 10.50
N GLU A 171 11.50 3.69 9.53
CA GLU A 171 10.33 4.56 9.74
C GLU A 171 9.10 3.80 10.25
N SER A 172 9.07 2.46 10.07
CA SER A 172 7.93 1.65 10.49
C SER A 172 7.93 1.26 11.97
N GLY A 173 8.98 1.60 12.73
CA GLY A 173 9.25 1.10 14.08
C GLY A 173 8.65 1.86 15.25
N ASN A 174 8.05 3.04 15.08
CA ASN A 174 7.71 3.88 16.23
C ASN A 174 6.23 4.26 16.31
N GLY A 175 5.40 3.31 16.69
CA GLY A 175 3.97 3.55 16.95
C GLY A 175 3.35 2.70 18.07
N ASN A 176 4.18 1.99 18.87
CA ASN A 176 3.68 1.35 20.10
C ASN A 176 4.24 2.07 21.32
N GLY A 177 3.47 2.99 21.86
CA GLY A 177 3.65 3.46 23.23
C GLY A 177 3.64 2.25 24.17
N HIS A 178 4.77 1.97 24.80
CA HIS A 178 4.83 1.12 25.98
C HIS A 178 3.89 1.71 27.02
N ALA A 179 2.78 1.03 27.29
CA ALA A 179 2.06 1.19 28.53
C ALA A 179 3.00 0.64 29.62
N GLU A 180 3.61 1.53 30.40
CA GLU A 180 4.30 1.17 31.62
C GLU A 180 3.30 0.49 32.56
N ASN A 181 3.44 -0.82 32.71
CA ASN A 181 2.79 -1.54 33.80
C ASN A 181 3.49 -1.13 35.09
N GLY A 182 2.83 -0.24 35.83
CA GLY A 182 3.18 0.08 37.19
C GLY A 182 3.16 -1.18 38.05
N THR A 183 4.34 -1.62 38.45
CA THR A 183 4.53 -2.65 39.50
C THR A 183 4.02 -2.11 40.80
N ALA A 184 2.85 -2.60 41.27
CA ALA A 184 2.38 -2.43 42.62
C ALA A 184 3.28 -3.25 43.57
N GLU A 185 4.10 -2.56 44.35
CA GLU A 185 4.77 -3.12 45.52
C GLU A 185 3.72 -3.58 46.55
N THR A 186 3.60 -4.89 46.72
CA THR A 186 2.90 -5.48 47.85
C THR A 186 3.89 -5.62 49.00
N GLY A 187 3.78 -4.71 49.96
CA GLY A 187 4.49 -4.70 51.24
C GLY A 187 4.21 -5.98 52.03
N LYS A 188 5.26 -6.72 52.40
CA LYS A 188 5.24 -7.79 53.40
C LYS A 188 5.15 -7.18 54.78
N GLY A 189 3.98 -7.25 55.40
CA GLY A 189 3.80 -7.09 56.82
C GLY A 189 4.24 -8.35 57.58
N LYS A 190 5.33 -8.25 58.33
CA LYS A 190 5.66 -9.19 59.42
C LYS A 190 4.75 -8.94 60.59
N LYS A 191 4.10 -10.00 61.12
CA LYS A 191 3.68 -10.08 62.54
C LYS A 191 3.87 -11.51 63.02
N LYS A 192 4.67 -11.55 64.05
CA LYS A 192 4.77 -12.43 65.24
C LYS A 192 4.00 -13.75 65.20
#